data_b3ebfb4617b5cd54d06189d2a5498938
#
_entry.id   b3ebfb4617b5cd54d06189d2a5498938
#
_cell.length_a   1.000
_cell.length_b   1.000
_cell.length_c   1.000
_cell.angle_alpha   90.00
_cell.angle_beta   90.00
_cell.angle_gamma   90.00
#
_symmetry.space_group_name_H-M   'P 1'
#
loop_
_entity.id
_entity.type
_entity.pdbx_description
1 polymer ?
#
loop_
_entity_poly.entity_id
_entity_poly.type
_entity_poly.pdbx_seq_one_letter_code
_entity_poly.pdbx_strand_id
1 'polypeptide(L)'
;MLKTKKLVIYMINEVSKNIRYIGVDDLDIDLFESQYIVPEGMSYNSWVIMDDKVAVMDTADGRKEKEWTANLVAALEGRTPDYLVCQHMEPDHSAIVGKMMQDYPTLTLVCSQQTVKMLGFYFDLASFAERIMVVKEGDTLPLGTHTLNFIAAPMVHWPEVIMTYESTEKILFAADGFGKFGALCNETDDWACEARRYYFNIVGKYGMQVQNVLKKASTLEISAIMPLHGPVLQGEAMAEAIRLYDLWSRYEPESDGILLAYASIHGNTAQVARHLAEVLKQKGAAKVVVSDLSRDDMAEVIEDAFRYPRVVCLASSYDAGVFPPMHDFLHHLQIKAYQRRRFGLVENGTWAPTAAKVMRHMIESMKQCEIVEPTVTIWGKLKETDKPALEALADAMLAE
;
A
#
# COMPACT_ATOMS: atom_id res chain seq x y z
N MET A 1 8.06 24.77 9.30
CA MET A 1 8.91 23.58 9.17
C MET A 1 9.50 23.09 10.50
N LEU A 2 10.24 23.89 11.28
CA LEU A 2 10.84 23.44 12.57
C LEU A 2 9.84 23.04 13.68
N LYS A 3 8.62 23.57 13.68
CA LYS A 3 7.60 23.23 14.70
C LYS A 3 6.96 21.85 14.47
N THR A 4 6.80 21.42 13.21
CA THR A 4 6.18 20.15 12.87
C THR A 4 7.14 18.97 13.11
N LYS A 5 8.42 19.09 12.72
CA LYS A 5 9.45 18.09 13.08
C LYS A 5 9.54 17.86 14.60
N LYS A 6 9.40 18.91 15.41
CA LYS A 6 9.41 18.78 16.87
C LYS A 6 8.19 18.03 17.41
N LEU A 7 7.03 18.17 16.77
CA LEU A 7 5.79 17.52 17.21
C LEU A 7 5.83 16.01 16.92
N VAL A 8 6.25 15.62 15.70
CA VAL A 8 6.37 14.21 15.31
C VAL A 8 7.43 13.47 16.14
N ILE A 9 8.60 14.08 16.38
CA ILE A 9 9.63 13.51 17.24
C ILE A 9 9.14 13.41 18.70
N TYR A 10 8.29 14.35 19.17
CA TYR A 10 7.70 14.31 20.52
C TYR A 10 6.70 13.15 20.66
N MET A 11 5.84 12.91 19.66
CA MET A 11 4.89 11.81 19.67
C MET A 11 5.59 10.43 19.62
N ILE A 12 6.68 10.30 18.86
CA ILE A 12 7.45 9.05 18.75
C ILE A 12 8.26 8.76 20.03
N ASN A 13 8.79 9.79 20.70
CA ASN A 13 9.48 9.64 21.98
C ASN A 13 8.52 9.34 23.15
N GLU A 14 7.22 9.55 22.99
CA GLU A 14 6.21 9.19 24.00
C GLU A 14 5.80 7.70 23.92
N VAL A 15 6.07 7.01 22.81
CA VAL A 15 5.74 5.57 22.66
C VAL A 15 6.64 4.72 23.54
N SER A 16 7.96 5.02 23.60
CA SER A 16 8.91 4.32 24.47
C SER A 16 10.13 5.18 24.81
N LYS A 17 10.62 5.04 26.04
CA LYS A 17 11.88 5.67 26.47
C LYS A 17 13.12 4.94 25.92
N ASN A 18 12.98 3.66 25.62
CA ASN A 18 14.08 2.79 25.21
C ASN A 18 14.12 2.57 23.69
N ILE A 19 13.01 2.83 23.00
CA ILE A 19 12.90 2.68 21.55
C ILE A 19 12.90 4.05 20.90
N ARG A 20 13.98 4.36 20.17
CA ARG A 20 14.26 5.67 19.60
C ARG A 20 14.04 5.64 18.09
N TYR A 21 13.33 6.62 17.58
CA TYR A 21 13.16 6.80 16.13
C TYR A 21 14.42 7.37 15.49
N ILE A 22 14.86 6.72 14.40
CA ILE A 22 16.02 7.14 13.62
C ILE A 22 15.72 7.23 12.11
N GLY A 23 14.44 7.07 11.74
CA GLY A 23 13.99 7.17 10.36
C GLY A 23 14.14 8.57 9.77
N VAL A 24 13.80 8.68 8.50
CA VAL A 24 13.94 9.91 7.71
C VAL A 24 12.70 10.16 6.86
N ASP A 25 12.43 11.43 6.58
CA ASP A 25 11.44 11.85 5.60
C ASP A 25 12.12 12.18 4.26
N ASP A 26 11.60 11.68 3.16
CA ASP A 26 12.02 12.03 1.82
C ASP A 26 10.99 12.93 1.15
N LEU A 27 11.27 14.23 1.13
CA LEU A 27 10.43 15.24 0.49
C LEU A 27 10.87 15.54 -0.96
N ASP A 28 11.95 14.92 -1.40
CA ASP A 28 12.52 15.15 -2.75
C ASP A 28 12.07 14.06 -3.74
N ILE A 29 11.43 12.99 -3.25
CA ILE A 29 10.89 11.93 -4.09
C ILE A 29 9.60 12.40 -4.77
N ASP A 30 9.52 12.18 -6.08
CA ASP A 30 8.31 12.45 -6.89
C ASP A 30 7.48 11.18 -7.13
N LEU A 31 8.15 10.04 -7.29
CA LEU A 31 7.52 8.74 -7.54
C LEU A 31 8.08 7.66 -6.61
N PHE A 32 7.25 7.09 -5.75
CA PHE A 32 7.59 5.88 -5.01
C PHE A 32 7.55 4.66 -5.93
N GLU A 33 8.50 3.74 -5.80
CA GLU A 33 8.74 2.61 -6.73
C GLU A 33 8.76 3.03 -8.23
N SER A 34 9.13 4.28 -8.52
CA SER A 34 9.14 4.87 -9.87
C SER A 34 7.77 4.85 -10.58
N GLN A 35 6.66 4.71 -9.86
CA GLN A 35 5.32 4.66 -10.44
C GLN A 35 4.23 5.38 -9.63
N TYR A 36 4.34 5.46 -8.31
CA TYR A 36 3.29 6.05 -7.47
C TYR A 36 3.62 7.50 -7.12
N ILE A 37 2.76 8.42 -7.54
CA ILE A 37 2.90 9.85 -7.24
C ILE A 37 2.78 10.06 -5.73
N VAL A 38 3.77 10.68 -5.11
CA VAL A 38 3.79 10.94 -3.65
C VAL A 38 4.06 12.42 -3.36
N PRO A 39 3.07 13.28 -3.53
CA PRO A 39 3.23 14.74 -3.40
C PRO A 39 3.59 15.17 -1.98
N GLU A 40 3.23 14.38 -0.97
CA GLU A 40 3.56 14.61 0.43
C GLU A 40 4.87 13.90 0.85
N GLY A 41 5.66 13.42 -0.12
CA GLY A 41 6.90 12.69 0.13
C GLY A 41 6.67 11.27 0.64
N MET A 42 7.70 10.71 1.28
CA MET A 42 7.68 9.37 1.87
C MET A 42 8.45 9.36 3.18
N SER A 43 8.05 8.54 4.14
CA SER A 43 8.84 8.25 5.35
C SER A 43 9.50 6.89 5.21
N TYR A 44 10.76 6.77 5.62
CA TYR A 44 11.47 5.51 5.80
C TYR A 44 11.77 5.35 7.27
N ASN A 45 10.94 4.54 7.94
CA ASN A 45 11.00 4.40 9.38
C ASN A 45 12.04 3.36 9.81
N SER A 46 12.78 3.70 10.84
CA SER A 46 13.77 2.83 11.46
C SER A 46 13.90 3.21 12.93
N TRP A 47 14.24 2.24 13.77
CA TRP A 47 14.30 2.45 15.23
C TRP A 47 15.55 1.82 15.83
N VAL A 48 15.97 2.34 16.98
CA VAL A 48 17.00 1.74 17.83
C VAL A 48 16.37 1.35 19.16
N ILE A 49 16.55 0.09 19.56
CA ILE A 49 16.19 -0.41 20.89
C ILE A 49 17.45 -0.35 21.77
N MET A 50 17.41 0.51 22.77
CA MET A 50 18.50 0.75 23.71
C MET A 50 18.32 -0.11 24.96
N ASP A 51 19.09 -1.21 25.03
CA ASP A 51 19.07 -2.13 26.17
C ASP A 51 20.50 -2.59 26.49
N ASP A 52 20.72 -3.66 27.24
CA ASP A 52 22.04 -4.28 27.45
C ASP A 52 22.71 -4.57 26.10
N LYS A 53 21.96 -5.13 25.17
CA LYS A 53 22.28 -5.23 23.74
C LYS A 53 21.47 -4.23 22.95
N VAL A 54 22.13 -3.53 22.04
CA VAL A 54 21.48 -2.54 21.16
C VAL A 54 21.07 -3.18 19.85
N ALA A 55 19.79 -3.06 19.51
CA ALA A 55 19.25 -3.52 18.22
C ALA A 55 18.78 -2.35 17.36
N VAL A 56 19.16 -2.35 16.09
CA VAL A 56 18.64 -1.45 15.05
C VAL A 56 17.60 -2.21 14.23
N MET A 57 16.43 -1.61 14.01
CA MET A 57 15.31 -2.18 13.27
C MET A 57 15.27 -1.54 11.88
N ASP A 58 15.67 -2.30 10.87
CA ASP A 58 15.82 -1.89 9.46
C ASP A 58 16.71 -0.66 9.24
N THR A 59 16.90 -0.29 8.00
CA THR A 59 17.62 0.93 7.61
C THR A 59 16.70 1.87 6.82
N ALA A 60 17.23 2.60 5.84
CA ALA A 60 16.46 3.50 5.00
C ALA A 60 16.95 3.46 3.55
N ASP A 61 16.29 4.21 2.67
CA ASP A 61 16.70 4.42 1.28
C ASP A 61 18.10 5.02 1.19
N GLY A 62 18.89 4.54 0.25
CA GLY A 62 20.29 4.98 0.04
C GLY A 62 20.42 6.48 -0.26
N ARG A 63 19.38 7.13 -0.81
CA ARG A 63 19.36 8.59 -1.02
C ARG A 63 19.38 9.37 0.29
N LYS A 64 18.93 8.76 1.38
CA LYS A 64 18.85 9.34 2.72
C LYS A 64 19.92 8.81 3.69
N GLU A 65 20.90 8.04 3.20
CA GLU A 65 21.98 7.42 4.01
C GLU A 65 22.64 8.39 5.00
N LYS A 66 22.97 9.60 4.55
CA LYS A 66 23.64 10.59 5.40
C LYS A 66 22.78 11.06 6.58
N GLU A 67 21.51 11.35 6.33
CA GLU A 67 20.57 11.81 7.35
C GLU A 67 20.28 10.67 8.32
N TRP A 68 19.97 9.47 7.80
CA TRP A 68 19.73 8.28 8.60
C TRP A 68 20.94 7.91 9.48
N THR A 69 22.17 7.93 8.93
CA THR A 69 23.40 7.65 9.70
C THR A 69 23.60 8.68 10.82
N ALA A 70 23.33 9.96 10.57
CA ALA A 70 23.43 10.98 11.59
C ALA A 70 22.39 10.77 12.73
N ASN A 71 21.15 10.37 12.39
CA ASN A 71 20.12 10.03 13.36
C ASN A 71 20.54 8.80 14.19
N LEU A 72 21.08 7.76 13.56
CA LEU A 72 21.58 6.57 14.26
C LEU A 72 22.69 6.93 15.25
N VAL A 73 23.73 7.67 14.81
CA VAL A 73 24.85 8.06 15.68
C VAL A 73 24.37 8.89 16.87
N ALA A 74 23.44 9.80 16.66
CA ALA A 74 22.84 10.60 17.74
C ALA A 74 22.05 9.71 18.73
N ALA A 75 21.29 8.75 18.22
CA ALA A 75 20.48 7.85 19.04
C ALA A 75 21.33 6.86 19.86
N LEU A 76 22.48 6.44 19.34
CA LEU A 76 23.38 5.50 20.02
C LEU A 76 24.10 6.09 21.24
N GLU A 77 24.22 7.42 21.36
CA GLU A 77 24.87 8.08 22.49
C GLU A 77 26.27 7.54 22.79
N GLY A 78 27.04 7.22 21.73
CA GLY A 78 28.39 6.69 21.84
C GLY A 78 28.45 5.18 22.04
N ARG A 79 27.34 4.46 22.12
CA ARG A 79 27.30 3.00 22.11
C ARG A 79 27.47 2.45 20.68
N THR A 80 27.77 1.17 20.58
CA THR A 80 27.85 0.42 19.33
C THR A 80 26.65 -0.51 19.21
N PRO A 81 25.97 -0.62 18.07
CA PRO A 81 24.89 -1.57 17.91
C PRO A 81 25.40 -3.01 17.89
N ASP A 82 24.71 -3.91 18.56
CA ASP A 82 25.01 -5.35 18.59
C ASP A 82 24.28 -6.09 17.45
N TYR A 83 23.07 -5.66 17.12
CA TYR A 83 22.21 -6.29 16.12
C TYR A 83 21.63 -5.27 15.13
N LEU A 84 21.57 -5.68 13.87
CA LEU A 84 20.73 -5.07 12.85
C LEU A 84 19.68 -6.11 12.44
N VAL A 85 18.41 -5.83 12.71
CA VAL A 85 17.30 -6.67 12.27
C VAL A 85 16.84 -6.17 10.90
N CYS A 86 17.02 -6.97 9.86
CA CYS A 86 16.50 -6.70 8.52
C CYS A 86 15.19 -7.47 8.35
N GLN A 87 14.07 -6.77 8.47
CA GLN A 87 12.74 -7.33 8.33
C GLN A 87 12.33 -7.45 6.87
N HIS A 88 12.80 -6.50 6.04
CA HIS A 88 12.45 -6.38 4.63
C HIS A 88 13.65 -5.99 3.77
N MET A 89 13.75 -6.59 2.56
CA MET A 89 14.90 -6.44 1.68
C MET A 89 14.71 -5.41 0.56
N GLU A 90 13.57 -4.76 0.50
CA GLU A 90 13.39 -3.68 -0.47
C GLU A 90 14.43 -2.57 -0.22
N PRO A 91 15.03 -2.00 -1.29
CA PRO A 91 16.16 -1.08 -1.13
C PRO A 91 15.88 0.16 -0.28
N ASP A 92 14.64 0.59 -0.16
CA ASP A 92 14.26 1.72 0.70
C ASP A 92 14.31 1.41 2.21
N HIS A 93 14.52 0.13 2.57
CA HIS A 93 14.75 -0.32 3.96
C HIS A 93 16.09 -1.03 4.12
N SER A 94 16.71 -1.48 3.03
CA SER A 94 17.90 -2.34 3.09
C SER A 94 19.16 -1.75 2.45
N ALA A 95 19.06 -0.63 1.72
CA ALA A 95 20.20 -0.09 0.96
C ALA A 95 21.45 0.18 1.83
N ILE A 96 21.27 0.50 3.11
CA ILE A 96 22.35 0.87 4.01
C ILE A 96 22.92 -0.35 4.79
N VAL A 97 22.32 -1.54 4.66
CA VAL A 97 22.76 -2.76 5.37
C VAL A 97 24.27 -3.04 5.15
N GLY A 98 24.74 -3.02 3.90
CA GLY A 98 26.16 -3.27 3.58
C GLY A 98 27.11 -2.29 4.28
N LYS A 99 26.74 -1.01 4.32
CA LYS A 99 27.51 0.03 5.02
C LYS A 99 27.52 -0.20 6.53
N MET A 100 26.39 -0.54 7.12
CA MET A 100 26.28 -0.87 8.55
C MET A 100 27.22 -2.02 8.92
N MET A 101 27.26 -3.08 8.10
CA MET A 101 28.13 -4.22 8.32
C MET A 101 29.62 -3.89 8.18
N GLN A 102 29.97 -2.85 7.41
CA GLN A 102 31.34 -2.33 7.29
C GLN A 102 31.73 -1.41 8.46
N ASP A 103 30.85 -0.45 8.80
CA ASP A 103 31.12 0.57 9.80
C ASP A 103 31.15 -0.02 11.23
N TYR A 104 30.40 -1.10 11.47
CA TYR A 104 30.31 -1.80 12.75
C TYR A 104 30.79 -3.25 12.64
N PRO A 105 32.11 -3.54 12.78
CA PRO A 105 32.68 -4.87 12.56
C PRO A 105 32.16 -5.98 13.51
N THR A 106 31.58 -5.60 14.65
CA THR A 106 30.99 -6.54 15.64
C THR A 106 29.48 -6.73 15.47
N LEU A 107 28.84 -5.97 14.55
CA LEU A 107 27.42 -6.02 14.29
C LEU A 107 27.00 -7.39 13.74
N THR A 108 25.95 -7.96 14.29
CA THR A 108 25.30 -9.18 13.78
C THR A 108 24.03 -8.80 13.01
N LEU A 109 23.95 -9.22 11.75
CA LEU A 109 22.75 -9.07 10.93
C LEU A 109 21.76 -10.19 11.25
N VAL A 110 20.56 -9.83 11.69
CA VAL A 110 19.47 -10.76 12.05
C VAL A 110 18.42 -10.69 10.95
N CYS A 111 18.13 -11.81 10.30
CA CYS A 111 17.20 -11.83 9.17
C CYS A 111 16.65 -13.23 8.88
N SER A 112 15.68 -13.33 7.95
CA SER A 112 15.15 -14.63 7.50
C SER A 112 16.14 -15.39 6.61
N GLN A 113 15.96 -16.71 6.49
CA GLN A 113 16.79 -17.51 5.55
C GLN A 113 16.59 -17.05 4.08
N GLN A 114 15.41 -16.53 3.75
CA GLN A 114 15.17 -16.02 2.41
C GLN A 114 15.87 -14.67 2.18
N THR A 115 15.96 -13.82 3.19
CA THR A 115 16.75 -12.58 3.18
C THR A 115 18.22 -12.87 2.88
N VAL A 116 18.82 -13.92 3.47
CA VAL A 116 20.23 -14.29 3.20
C VAL A 116 20.47 -14.56 1.72
N LYS A 117 19.54 -15.19 1.02
CA LYS A 117 19.65 -15.42 -0.41
C LYS A 117 19.61 -14.11 -1.19
N MET A 118 18.74 -13.18 -0.77
CA MET A 118 18.55 -11.89 -1.44
C MET A 118 19.73 -10.94 -1.20
N LEU A 119 20.31 -10.95 -0.01
CA LEU A 119 21.50 -10.14 0.32
C LEU A 119 22.63 -10.32 -0.70
N GLY A 120 22.87 -11.55 -1.16
CA GLY A 120 23.89 -11.85 -2.17
C GLY A 120 23.65 -11.23 -3.55
N PHE A 121 22.44 -10.71 -3.81
CA PHE A 121 22.15 -9.97 -5.05
C PHE A 121 22.48 -8.47 -4.95
N TYR A 122 22.56 -7.94 -3.73
CA TYR A 122 22.76 -6.52 -3.48
C TYR A 122 24.13 -6.20 -2.88
N PHE A 123 24.75 -7.16 -2.14
CA PHE A 123 25.97 -6.92 -1.36
C PHE A 123 27.01 -8.02 -1.58
N ASP A 124 28.29 -7.69 -1.32
CA ASP A 124 29.35 -8.69 -1.19
C ASP A 124 29.16 -9.46 0.14
N LEU A 125 28.34 -10.50 0.08
CA LEU A 125 27.98 -11.30 1.23
C LEU A 125 29.20 -11.93 1.93
N ALA A 126 30.26 -12.25 1.18
CA ALA A 126 31.44 -12.88 1.75
C ALA A 126 32.10 -12.01 2.82
N SER A 127 31.96 -10.69 2.75
CA SER A 127 32.59 -9.75 3.70
C SER A 127 31.96 -9.81 5.12
N PHE A 128 30.74 -10.37 5.28
CA PHE A 128 30.05 -10.43 6.57
C PHE A 128 29.22 -11.71 6.81
N ALA A 129 29.39 -12.74 5.98
CA ALA A 129 28.59 -13.97 6.06
C ALA A 129 28.62 -14.64 7.45
N GLU A 130 29.77 -14.59 8.14
CA GLU A 130 29.94 -15.17 9.49
C GLU A 130 29.17 -14.39 10.58
N ARG A 131 28.70 -13.18 10.25
CA ARG A 131 27.95 -12.29 11.17
C ARG A 131 26.47 -12.24 10.87
N ILE A 132 25.93 -13.29 10.23
CA ILE A 132 24.49 -13.41 9.94
C ILE A 132 23.87 -14.41 10.90
N MET A 133 22.87 -13.94 11.64
CA MET A 133 21.98 -14.76 12.46
C MET A 133 20.67 -14.99 11.73
N VAL A 134 20.44 -16.22 11.31
CA VAL A 134 19.17 -16.59 10.65
C VAL A 134 18.11 -16.87 11.70
N VAL A 135 16.95 -16.21 11.55
CA VAL A 135 15.80 -16.42 12.41
C VAL A 135 14.59 -16.89 11.60
N LYS A 136 13.64 -17.52 12.27
CA LYS A 136 12.39 -18.04 11.72
C LYS A 136 11.23 -17.77 12.66
N GLU A 137 10.04 -18.15 12.25
CA GLU A 137 8.82 -18.10 13.06
C GLU A 137 9.04 -18.69 14.44
N GLY A 138 8.76 -17.91 15.49
CA GLY A 138 8.82 -18.30 16.87
C GLY A 138 10.21 -18.24 17.52
N ASP A 139 11.26 -17.92 16.76
CA ASP A 139 12.57 -17.65 17.36
C ASP A 139 12.54 -16.36 18.17
N THR A 140 13.41 -16.26 19.18
CA THR A 140 13.49 -15.09 20.07
C THR A 140 14.92 -14.60 20.18
N LEU A 141 15.09 -13.29 20.39
CA LEU A 141 16.37 -12.65 20.62
C LEU A 141 16.29 -11.75 21.86
N PRO A 142 16.85 -12.16 23.01
CA PRO A 142 16.92 -11.34 24.20
C PRO A 142 17.95 -10.22 24.04
N LEU A 143 17.59 -8.99 24.41
CA LEU A 143 18.47 -7.83 24.41
C LEU A 143 18.90 -7.40 25.82
N GLY A 144 18.31 -7.98 26.83
CA GLY A 144 18.41 -7.65 28.26
C GLY A 144 17.01 -7.63 28.87
N THR A 145 16.45 -6.45 29.04
CA THR A 145 15.05 -6.28 29.48
C THR A 145 14.07 -6.56 28.34
N HIS A 146 14.42 -6.17 27.12
CA HIS A 146 13.59 -6.38 25.91
C HIS A 146 13.86 -7.74 25.28
N THR A 147 12.82 -8.32 24.66
CA THR A 147 12.95 -9.55 23.89
C THR A 147 12.20 -9.44 22.58
N LEU A 148 12.93 -9.66 21.48
CA LEU A 148 12.39 -9.69 20.13
C LEU A 148 11.87 -11.10 19.81
N ASN A 149 10.66 -11.19 19.28
CA ASN A 149 10.03 -12.44 18.86
C ASN A 149 9.71 -12.31 17.35
N PHE A 150 10.19 -13.25 16.55
CA PHE A 150 10.09 -13.15 15.08
C PHE A 150 8.84 -13.87 14.56
N ILE A 151 8.13 -13.18 13.66
CA ILE A 151 6.88 -13.63 13.05
C ILE A 151 7.08 -13.62 11.53
N ALA A 152 7.01 -14.79 10.89
CA ALA A 152 7.10 -14.85 9.44
C ALA A 152 5.84 -14.24 8.80
N ALA A 153 6.07 -13.29 7.88
CA ALA A 153 5.03 -12.59 7.14
C ALA A 153 5.29 -12.66 5.61
N PRO A 154 5.53 -13.86 5.04
CA PRO A 154 5.90 -14.00 3.64
C PRO A 154 4.83 -13.42 2.73
N MET A 155 5.26 -12.68 1.69
CA MET A 155 4.41 -11.96 0.74
C MET A 155 3.58 -10.82 1.34
N VAL A 156 4.00 -10.27 2.49
CA VAL A 156 3.45 -9.02 3.01
C VAL A 156 4.59 -7.97 3.07
N HIS A 157 5.12 -7.41 1.91
CA HIS A 157 4.58 -7.84 0.60
C HIS A 157 5.60 -8.68 -0.22
N TRP A 158 6.83 -8.90 0.24
CA TRP A 158 7.86 -9.75 -0.40
C TRP A 158 8.01 -11.10 0.34
N PRO A 159 8.64 -12.12 -0.30
CA PRO A 159 8.66 -13.49 0.23
C PRO A 159 9.51 -13.68 1.49
N GLU A 160 10.48 -12.80 1.76
CA GLU A 160 11.43 -12.88 2.87
C GLU A 160 10.95 -12.20 4.15
N VAL A 161 9.87 -11.43 4.07
CA VAL A 161 9.44 -10.52 5.16
C VAL A 161 9.22 -11.27 6.46
N ILE A 162 9.82 -10.72 7.52
CA ILE A 162 9.53 -11.04 8.91
C ILE A 162 9.02 -9.78 9.62
N MET A 163 8.09 -9.94 10.52
CA MET A 163 7.71 -8.92 11.50
C MET A 163 8.38 -9.25 12.84
N THR A 164 8.56 -8.25 13.68
CA THR A 164 9.20 -8.44 14.99
C THR A 164 8.28 -7.92 16.09
N TYR A 165 7.92 -8.79 17.01
CA TYR A 165 7.17 -8.40 18.20
C TYR A 165 8.11 -8.24 19.39
N GLU A 166 8.23 -7.03 19.91
CA GLU A 166 8.94 -6.75 21.14
C GLU A 166 7.96 -6.95 22.31
N SER A 167 8.26 -7.94 23.18
CA SER A 167 7.27 -8.45 24.15
C SER A 167 7.22 -7.67 25.46
N THR A 168 8.19 -6.84 25.78
CA THR A 168 8.23 -6.08 27.04
C THR A 168 7.32 -4.85 26.97
N GLU A 169 7.43 -4.06 25.91
CA GLU A 169 6.58 -2.90 25.66
C GLU A 169 5.39 -3.24 24.75
N LYS A 170 5.31 -4.49 24.26
CA LYS A 170 4.23 -5.03 23.43
C LYS A 170 4.10 -4.31 22.10
N ILE A 171 5.21 -4.07 21.44
CA ILE A 171 5.31 -3.33 20.19
C ILE A 171 5.49 -4.30 19.02
N LEU A 172 4.68 -4.13 17.97
CA LEU A 172 4.83 -4.84 16.71
C LEU A 172 5.52 -3.95 15.68
N PHE A 173 6.76 -4.29 15.30
CA PHE A 173 7.42 -3.78 14.10
C PHE A 173 6.89 -4.56 12.92
N ALA A 174 6.11 -3.90 12.07
CA ALA A 174 5.21 -4.58 11.13
C ALA A 174 5.75 -4.65 9.70
N ALA A 175 7.04 -4.35 9.47
CA ALA A 175 7.59 -4.14 8.14
C ALA A 175 6.68 -3.17 7.35
N ASP A 176 6.36 -3.45 6.10
CA ASP A 176 5.46 -2.61 5.30
C ASP A 176 3.97 -2.79 5.64
N GLY A 177 3.65 -3.77 6.47
CA GLY A 177 2.30 -3.92 6.99
C GLY A 177 1.85 -2.67 7.75
N PHE A 178 0.62 -2.20 7.49
CA PHE A 178 0.05 -0.98 8.05
C PHE A 178 0.72 0.33 7.61
N GLY A 179 1.58 0.27 6.58
CA GLY A 179 2.21 1.44 5.98
C GLY A 179 1.23 2.33 5.21
N LYS A 180 1.68 3.54 4.91
CA LYS A 180 0.96 4.51 4.07
C LYS A 180 1.94 5.37 3.28
N PHE A 181 1.49 5.96 2.19
CA PHE A 181 2.24 7.02 1.53
C PHE A 181 2.27 8.31 2.36
N GLY A 182 3.29 9.11 2.16
CA GLY A 182 3.48 10.42 2.80
C GLY A 182 4.59 10.44 3.85
N ALA A 183 5.26 11.59 3.94
CA ALA A 183 6.28 11.88 4.94
C ALA A 183 5.64 12.20 6.30
N LEU A 184 6.26 11.81 7.40
CA LEU A 184 5.71 12.06 8.75
C LEU A 184 5.59 13.56 9.08
N CYS A 185 6.47 14.40 8.52
CA CYS A 185 6.37 15.84 8.74
C CYS A 185 5.17 16.50 8.05
N ASN A 186 4.53 15.80 7.09
CA ASN A 186 3.33 16.21 6.37
C ASN A 186 2.10 15.37 6.77
N GLU A 187 2.19 14.63 7.89
CA GLU A 187 1.11 13.77 8.37
C GLU A 187 -0.19 14.57 8.56
N THR A 188 -1.29 13.98 8.09
CA THR A 188 -2.66 14.47 8.27
C THR A 188 -3.42 13.52 9.18
N ASP A 189 -4.55 13.96 9.72
CA ASP A 189 -5.39 13.13 10.61
C ASP A 189 -6.12 11.98 9.85
N ASP A 190 -6.06 11.95 8.50
CA ASP A 190 -6.68 10.91 7.68
C ASP A 190 -5.65 9.85 7.26
N TRP A 191 -5.31 8.95 8.19
CA TRP A 191 -4.43 7.80 7.88
C TRP A 191 -5.03 6.90 6.80
N ALA A 192 -6.35 6.68 6.82
CA ALA A 192 -7.01 5.66 5.99
C ALA A 192 -6.93 5.95 4.48
N CYS A 193 -6.88 7.21 4.07
CA CYS A 193 -6.81 7.60 2.66
C CYS A 193 -5.53 7.05 2.01
N GLU A 194 -4.38 7.53 2.46
CA GLU A 194 -3.09 7.14 1.91
C GLU A 194 -2.70 5.69 2.25
N ALA A 195 -3.17 5.15 3.38
CA ALA A 195 -2.97 3.74 3.74
C ALA A 195 -3.75 2.80 2.82
N ARG A 196 -4.97 3.15 2.40
CA ARG A 196 -5.76 2.38 1.43
C ARG A 196 -5.09 2.38 0.06
N ARG A 197 -4.65 3.57 -0.38
CA ARG A 197 -3.92 3.74 -1.64
C ARG A 197 -2.62 2.92 -1.63
N TYR A 198 -1.84 2.96 -0.53
CA TYR A 198 -0.66 2.12 -0.33
C TYR A 198 -1.02 0.64 -0.34
N TYR A 199 -1.99 0.22 0.48
CA TYR A 199 -2.38 -1.18 0.61
C TYR A 199 -2.75 -1.81 -0.73
N PHE A 200 -3.69 -1.24 -1.49
CA PHE A 200 -4.16 -1.86 -2.73
C PHE A 200 -3.14 -1.80 -3.86
N ASN A 201 -2.19 -0.88 -3.81
CA ASN A 201 -1.15 -0.81 -4.82
C ASN A 201 0.08 -1.67 -4.50
N ILE A 202 0.45 -1.85 -3.24
CA ILE A 202 1.65 -2.55 -2.79
C ILE A 202 1.32 -3.95 -2.25
N VAL A 203 0.41 -4.06 -1.29
CA VAL A 203 0.14 -5.28 -0.50
C VAL A 203 -1.05 -6.09 -1.02
N GLY A 204 -2.06 -5.43 -1.59
CA GLY A 204 -3.42 -5.95 -1.76
C GLY A 204 -3.58 -7.25 -2.56
N LYS A 205 -2.63 -7.59 -3.43
CA LYS A 205 -2.61 -8.88 -4.13
C LYS A 205 -2.59 -10.07 -3.17
N TYR A 206 -2.01 -9.90 -1.99
CA TYR A 206 -1.70 -10.98 -1.05
C TYR A 206 -2.65 -11.02 0.16
N GLY A 207 -3.94 -10.77 -0.07
CA GLY A 207 -4.93 -10.72 1.00
C GLY A 207 -4.96 -11.94 1.92
N MET A 208 -4.77 -13.17 1.38
CA MET A 208 -4.71 -14.38 2.20
C MET A 208 -3.52 -14.37 3.15
N GLN A 209 -2.37 -13.89 2.71
CA GLN A 209 -1.16 -13.78 3.53
C GLN A 209 -1.34 -12.73 4.62
N VAL A 210 -1.97 -11.61 4.30
CA VAL A 210 -2.35 -10.59 5.30
C VAL A 210 -3.30 -11.19 6.34
N GLN A 211 -4.33 -11.94 5.94
CA GLN A 211 -5.23 -12.64 6.88
C GLN A 211 -4.48 -13.61 7.81
N ASN A 212 -3.48 -14.33 7.29
CA ASN A 212 -2.64 -15.20 8.11
C ASN A 212 -1.81 -14.41 9.15
N VAL A 213 -1.26 -13.27 8.76
CA VAL A 213 -0.53 -12.37 9.68
C VAL A 213 -1.46 -11.80 10.74
N LEU A 214 -2.63 -11.30 10.36
CA LEU A 214 -3.64 -10.78 11.30
C LEU A 214 -4.07 -11.85 12.31
N LYS A 215 -4.25 -13.10 11.86
CA LYS A 215 -4.56 -14.22 12.74
C LYS A 215 -3.45 -14.49 13.74
N LYS A 216 -2.18 -14.41 13.35
CA LYS A 216 -1.04 -14.56 14.28
C LYS A 216 -1.01 -13.38 15.25
N ALA A 217 -1.10 -12.16 14.77
CA ALA A 217 -1.08 -10.95 15.57
C ALA A 217 -2.23 -10.92 16.61
N SER A 218 -3.41 -11.46 16.29
CA SER A 218 -4.54 -11.52 17.22
C SER A 218 -4.30 -12.38 18.48
N THR A 219 -3.24 -13.18 18.51
CA THR A 219 -2.82 -13.94 19.69
C THR A 219 -1.87 -13.16 20.61
N LEU A 220 -1.45 -11.98 20.21
CA LEU A 220 -0.51 -11.13 20.93
C LEU A 220 -1.25 -9.94 21.56
N GLU A 221 -0.72 -9.47 22.67
CA GLU A 221 -1.14 -8.21 23.28
C GLU A 221 -0.28 -7.09 22.68
N ILE A 222 -0.84 -6.30 21.76
CA ILE A 222 -0.13 -5.24 21.04
C ILE A 222 -0.59 -3.89 21.57
N SER A 223 0.36 -3.06 22.02
CA SER A 223 0.13 -1.68 22.47
C SER A 223 0.37 -0.66 21.36
N ALA A 224 1.28 -0.97 20.43
CA ALA A 224 1.60 -0.12 19.29
C ALA A 224 2.03 -0.94 18.07
N ILE A 225 1.72 -0.45 16.89
CA ILE A 225 2.26 -0.96 15.61
C ILE A 225 3.19 0.10 15.03
N MET A 226 4.40 -0.31 14.67
CA MET A 226 5.46 0.53 14.07
C MET A 226 5.73 0.04 12.64
N PRO A 227 5.09 0.63 11.62
CA PRO A 227 5.30 0.27 10.23
C PRO A 227 6.57 0.93 9.68
N LEU A 228 7.13 0.40 8.58
CA LEU A 228 8.28 1.00 7.90
C LEU A 228 7.93 2.30 7.17
N HIS A 229 6.64 2.57 6.91
CA HIS A 229 6.13 3.83 6.35
C HIS A 229 4.95 4.35 7.17
N GLY A 230 4.87 5.67 7.33
CA GLY A 230 3.75 6.31 8.03
C GLY A 230 3.90 6.34 9.57
N PRO A 231 2.85 6.76 10.29
CA PRO A 231 2.91 7.00 11.72
C PRO A 231 2.87 5.72 12.56
N VAL A 232 3.32 5.82 13.80
CA VAL A 232 3.06 4.81 14.83
C VAL A 232 1.56 4.75 15.14
N LEU A 233 0.98 3.56 15.12
CA LEU A 233 -0.44 3.33 15.37
C LEU A 233 -0.67 2.84 16.79
N GLN A 234 -1.54 3.52 17.53
CA GLN A 234 -1.91 3.18 18.91
C GLN A 234 -3.40 3.41 19.16
N GLY A 235 -3.94 2.78 20.20
CA GLY A 235 -5.31 3.01 20.65
C GLY A 235 -6.36 2.85 19.54
N GLU A 236 -7.20 3.86 19.35
CA GLU A 236 -8.27 3.84 18.35
C GLU A 236 -7.74 3.80 16.91
N ALA A 237 -6.64 4.51 16.61
CA ALA A 237 -6.02 4.47 15.29
C ALA A 237 -5.50 3.08 14.93
N MET A 238 -4.89 2.36 15.88
CA MET A 238 -4.47 0.98 15.70
C MET A 238 -5.65 0.04 15.49
N ALA A 239 -6.70 0.20 16.29
CA ALA A 239 -7.91 -0.63 16.17
C ALA A 239 -8.58 -0.44 14.80
N GLU A 240 -8.67 0.79 14.32
CA GLU A 240 -9.22 1.09 13.00
C GLU A 240 -8.32 0.56 11.87
N ALA A 241 -7.01 0.68 11.98
CA ALA A 241 -6.07 0.13 11.01
C ALA A 241 -6.19 -1.40 10.90
N ILE A 242 -6.29 -2.11 12.01
CA ILE A 242 -6.49 -3.56 12.03
C ILE A 242 -7.84 -3.93 11.39
N ARG A 243 -8.91 -3.19 11.72
CA ARG A 243 -10.24 -3.39 11.12
C ARG A 243 -10.22 -3.20 9.60
N LEU A 244 -9.56 -2.15 9.11
CA LEU A 244 -9.45 -1.88 7.67
C LEU A 244 -8.59 -2.92 6.97
N TYR A 245 -7.46 -3.31 7.54
CA TYR A 245 -6.62 -4.38 6.98
C TYR A 245 -7.35 -5.72 6.88
N ASP A 246 -8.18 -6.06 7.89
CA ASP A 246 -9.04 -7.25 7.84
C ASP A 246 -10.06 -7.15 6.70
N LEU A 247 -10.73 -6.00 6.55
CA LEU A 247 -11.70 -5.75 5.50
C LEU A 247 -11.06 -5.82 4.10
N TRP A 248 -9.97 -5.08 3.89
CA TRP A 248 -9.27 -4.98 2.61
C TRP A 248 -8.71 -6.34 2.15
N SER A 249 -8.11 -7.08 3.08
CA SER A 249 -7.50 -8.39 2.78
C SER A 249 -8.53 -9.48 2.47
N ARG A 250 -9.78 -9.30 2.87
CA ARG A 250 -10.91 -10.12 2.44
C ARG A 250 -11.54 -9.67 1.11
N TYR A 251 -11.00 -8.58 0.52
CA TYR A 251 -11.54 -7.96 -0.70
C TYR A 251 -13.00 -7.50 -0.56
N GLU A 252 -13.40 -7.10 0.63
CA GLU A 252 -14.72 -6.54 0.88
C GLU A 252 -14.73 -5.04 0.59
N PRO A 253 -15.83 -4.47 0.07
CA PRO A 253 -15.93 -3.03 -0.14
C PRO A 253 -15.95 -2.30 1.20
N GLU A 254 -15.26 -1.17 1.28
CA GLU A 254 -15.17 -0.38 2.50
C GLU A 254 -16.44 0.46 2.75
N SER A 255 -17.06 0.94 1.69
CA SER A 255 -18.24 1.78 1.76
C SER A 255 -19.12 1.62 0.53
N ASP A 256 -20.42 1.95 0.68
CA ASP A 256 -21.32 1.95 -0.46
C ASP A 256 -21.03 3.12 -1.40
N GLY A 257 -21.00 2.83 -2.71
CA GLY A 257 -20.70 3.81 -3.75
C GLY A 257 -20.48 3.16 -5.11
N ILE A 258 -20.23 4.01 -6.08
CA ILE A 258 -19.99 3.63 -7.48
C ILE A 258 -18.82 4.46 -8.02
N LEU A 259 -17.82 3.79 -8.58
CA LEU A 259 -16.77 4.42 -9.38
C LEU A 259 -17.19 4.40 -10.85
N LEU A 260 -17.17 5.55 -11.51
CA LEU A 260 -17.23 5.71 -12.96
C LEU A 260 -15.82 5.99 -13.47
N ALA A 261 -15.11 4.96 -13.92
CA ALA A 261 -13.80 5.09 -14.55
C ALA A 261 -13.97 5.27 -16.06
N TYR A 262 -13.51 6.38 -16.63
CA TYR A 262 -13.67 6.62 -18.05
C TYR A 262 -12.35 6.95 -18.77
N ALA A 263 -12.29 6.58 -20.05
CA ALA A 263 -11.21 6.94 -20.94
C ALA A 263 -11.80 7.55 -22.23
N SER A 264 -11.50 8.85 -22.48
CA SER A 264 -12.13 9.62 -23.53
C SER A 264 -11.10 10.31 -24.43
N ILE A 265 -11.19 10.10 -25.76
CA ILE A 265 -10.25 10.70 -26.73
C ILE A 265 -10.58 12.17 -26.99
N HIS A 266 -11.84 12.49 -27.28
CA HIS A 266 -12.28 13.82 -27.70
C HIS A 266 -13.39 14.41 -26.80
N GLY A 267 -13.54 13.89 -25.57
CA GLY A 267 -14.50 14.41 -24.59
C GLY A 267 -15.93 13.85 -24.70
N ASN A 268 -16.28 13.09 -25.75
CA ASN A 268 -17.64 12.55 -25.90
C ASN A 268 -17.95 11.48 -24.85
N THR A 269 -17.05 10.54 -24.58
CA THR A 269 -17.20 9.54 -23.54
C THR A 269 -17.20 10.19 -22.15
N ALA A 270 -16.39 11.23 -21.93
CA ALA A 270 -16.41 12.02 -20.70
C ALA A 270 -17.77 12.69 -20.46
N GLN A 271 -18.44 13.17 -21.53
CA GLN A 271 -19.79 13.73 -21.42
C GLN A 271 -20.81 12.66 -21.00
N VAL A 272 -20.69 11.43 -21.53
CA VAL A 272 -21.54 10.29 -21.13
C VAL A 272 -21.32 9.94 -19.66
N ALA A 273 -20.05 9.88 -19.22
CA ALA A 273 -19.72 9.58 -17.83
C ALA A 273 -20.32 10.60 -16.85
N ARG A 274 -20.20 11.90 -17.15
CA ARG A 274 -20.82 12.95 -16.33
C ARG A 274 -22.34 12.86 -16.31
N HIS A 275 -22.99 12.58 -17.47
CA HIS A 275 -24.43 12.40 -17.52
C HIS A 275 -24.87 11.20 -16.68
N LEU A 276 -24.20 10.05 -16.82
CA LEU A 276 -24.53 8.85 -16.04
C LEU A 276 -24.32 9.08 -14.54
N ALA A 277 -23.27 9.83 -14.16
CA ALA A 277 -23.05 10.20 -12.76
C ALA A 277 -24.21 11.00 -12.17
N GLU A 278 -24.76 11.97 -12.93
CA GLU A 278 -25.93 12.72 -12.49
C GLU A 278 -27.20 11.85 -12.41
N VAL A 279 -27.38 10.93 -13.34
CA VAL A 279 -28.49 9.96 -13.30
C VAL A 279 -28.39 9.07 -12.03
N LEU A 280 -27.19 8.53 -11.73
CA LEU A 280 -26.97 7.71 -10.53
C LEU A 280 -27.24 8.48 -9.24
N LYS A 281 -26.77 9.73 -9.14
CA LYS A 281 -27.06 10.61 -7.99
C LYS A 281 -28.56 10.87 -7.84
N GLN A 282 -29.27 11.17 -8.93
CA GLN A 282 -30.71 11.40 -8.91
C GLN A 282 -31.51 10.15 -8.50
N LYS A 283 -31.00 8.97 -8.83
CA LYS A 283 -31.57 7.67 -8.44
C LYS A 283 -31.16 7.24 -7.02
N GLY A 284 -30.40 8.04 -6.29
CA GLY A 284 -30.10 7.82 -4.87
C GLY A 284 -28.83 7.02 -4.58
N ALA A 285 -27.85 6.97 -5.51
CA ALA A 285 -26.54 6.40 -5.23
C ALA A 285 -25.90 7.10 -4.01
N ALA A 286 -25.44 6.32 -3.03
CA ALA A 286 -24.86 6.86 -1.78
C ALA A 286 -23.60 7.71 -2.02
N LYS A 287 -22.77 7.29 -2.96
CA LYS A 287 -21.57 8.00 -3.41
C LYS A 287 -21.34 7.71 -4.90
N VAL A 288 -20.96 8.73 -5.66
CA VAL A 288 -20.56 8.60 -7.06
C VAL A 288 -19.24 9.31 -7.26
N VAL A 289 -18.19 8.56 -7.62
CA VAL A 289 -16.87 9.06 -7.98
C VAL A 289 -16.71 8.95 -9.49
N VAL A 290 -16.12 9.95 -10.12
CA VAL A 290 -15.89 9.99 -11.58
C VAL A 290 -14.44 10.27 -11.83
N SER A 291 -13.73 9.34 -12.48
CA SER A 291 -12.29 9.43 -12.70
C SER A 291 -11.94 9.35 -14.19
N ASP A 292 -11.11 10.28 -14.63
CA ASP A 292 -10.53 10.34 -15.98
C ASP A 292 -9.21 9.56 -16.01
N LEU A 293 -9.24 8.34 -16.49
CA LEU A 293 -8.06 7.46 -16.58
C LEU A 293 -6.90 8.03 -17.41
N SER A 294 -7.14 9.08 -18.17
CA SER A 294 -6.10 9.77 -18.96
C SER A 294 -5.45 10.92 -18.18
N ARG A 295 -5.94 11.29 -16.99
CA ARG A 295 -5.55 12.49 -16.26
C ARG A 295 -5.30 12.24 -14.77
N ASP A 296 -6.16 11.44 -14.15
CA ASP A 296 -6.11 11.18 -12.72
C ASP A 296 -5.00 10.17 -12.39
N ASP A 297 -4.50 10.20 -11.16
CA ASP A 297 -3.54 9.21 -10.70
C ASP A 297 -4.17 7.81 -10.72
N MET A 298 -3.56 6.89 -11.44
CA MET A 298 -4.03 5.51 -11.55
C MET A 298 -4.12 4.82 -10.19
N ALA A 299 -3.21 5.13 -9.25
CA ALA A 299 -3.20 4.54 -7.93
C ALA A 299 -4.43 4.94 -7.09
N GLU A 300 -4.89 6.18 -7.24
CA GLU A 300 -6.14 6.68 -6.64
C GLU A 300 -7.36 5.97 -7.24
N VAL A 301 -7.39 5.83 -8.57
CA VAL A 301 -8.53 5.17 -9.24
C VAL A 301 -8.60 3.68 -8.88
N ILE A 302 -7.47 3.02 -8.68
CA ILE A 302 -7.40 1.63 -8.24
C ILE A 302 -7.93 1.51 -6.81
N GLU A 303 -7.53 2.39 -5.88
CA GLU A 303 -8.04 2.35 -4.51
C GLU A 303 -9.55 2.54 -4.47
N ASP A 304 -10.09 3.50 -5.24
CA ASP A 304 -11.53 3.73 -5.34
C ASP A 304 -12.29 2.51 -5.93
N ALA A 305 -11.68 1.80 -6.90
CA ALA A 305 -12.26 0.57 -7.41
C ALA A 305 -12.38 -0.50 -6.31
N PHE A 306 -11.38 -0.65 -5.46
CA PHE A 306 -11.44 -1.57 -4.32
C PHE A 306 -12.36 -1.09 -3.20
N ARG A 307 -12.44 0.23 -2.99
CA ARG A 307 -13.24 0.87 -1.94
C ARG A 307 -14.73 0.63 -2.12
N TYR A 308 -15.22 0.70 -3.37
CA TYR A 308 -16.66 0.62 -3.66
C TYR A 308 -17.05 -0.75 -4.24
N PRO A 309 -18.32 -1.18 -4.02
CA PRO A 309 -18.83 -2.45 -4.54
C PRO A 309 -19.10 -2.43 -6.05
N ARG A 310 -19.16 -1.26 -6.68
CA ARG A 310 -19.62 -1.08 -8.06
C ARG A 310 -18.67 -0.22 -8.86
N VAL A 311 -18.40 -0.64 -10.11
CA VAL A 311 -17.57 0.10 -11.06
C VAL A 311 -18.28 0.18 -12.41
N VAL A 312 -18.35 1.35 -13.00
CA VAL A 312 -18.77 1.51 -14.40
C VAL A 312 -17.55 1.88 -15.23
N CYS A 313 -17.23 1.08 -16.23
CA CYS A 313 -16.16 1.33 -17.17
C CYS A 313 -16.73 1.95 -18.45
N LEU A 314 -16.26 3.16 -18.78
CA LEU A 314 -16.69 3.88 -19.98
C LEU A 314 -15.47 4.16 -20.87
N ALA A 315 -15.42 3.58 -22.08
CA ALA A 315 -14.25 3.73 -22.92
C ALA A 315 -14.58 3.89 -24.41
N SER A 316 -13.72 4.65 -25.10
CA SER A 316 -13.72 4.71 -26.54
C SER A 316 -13.07 3.46 -27.13
N SER A 317 -13.60 3.00 -28.27
CA SER A 317 -12.89 2.00 -29.11
C SER A 317 -11.66 2.66 -29.74
N TYR A 318 -10.56 1.94 -29.79
CA TYR A 318 -9.29 2.40 -30.35
C TYR A 318 -8.51 1.21 -30.90
N ASP A 319 -7.96 1.33 -32.09
CA ASP A 319 -7.18 0.29 -32.78
C ASP A 319 -7.84 -1.11 -32.74
N ALA A 320 -9.15 -1.15 -33.07
CA ALA A 320 -9.98 -2.35 -32.98
C ALA A 320 -10.01 -3.03 -31.57
N GLY A 321 -9.70 -2.28 -30.54
CA GLY A 321 -9.71 -2.72 -29.13
C GLY A 321 -10.39 -1.68 -28.23
N VAL A 322 -9.87 -1.53 -27.03
CA VAL A 322 -10.27 -0.51 -26.05
C VAL A 322 -9.17 0.54 -25.93
N PHE A 323 -9.53 1.80 -25.66
CA PHE A 323 -8.57 2.88 -25.49
C PHE A 323 -7.57 2.56 -24.35
N PRO A 324 -6.24 2.72 -24.57
CA PRO A 324 -5.19 2.23 -23.68
C PRO A 324 -5.34 2.53 -22.21
N PRO A 325 -5.73 3.75 -21.75
CA PRO A 325 -5.86 4.00 -20.29
C PRO A 325 -6.87 3.09 -19.61
N MET A 326 -7.96 2.70 -20.28
CA MET A 326 -8.93 1.74 -19.74
C MET A 326 -8.35 0.32 -19.71
N HIS A 327 -7.57 -0.07 -20.74
CA HIS A 327 -6.90 -1.36 -20.74
C HIS A 327 -5.92 -1.46 -19.57
N ASP A 328 -5.14 -0.43 -19.34
CA ASP A 328 -4.17 -0.35 -18.26
C ASP A 328 -4.86 -0.44 -16.87
N PHE A 329 -5.92 0.33 -16.65
CA PHE A 329 -6.73 0.25 -15.43
C PHE A 329 -7.22 -1.19 -15.16
N LEU A 330 -7.85 -1.81 -16.16
CA LEU A 330 -8.37 -3.19 -16.00
C LEU A 330 -7.24 -4.21 -15.79
N HIS A 331 -6.08 -4.01 -16.44
CA HIS A 331 -4.90 -4.83 -16.23
C HIS A 331 -4.40 -4.73 -14.78
N HIS A 332 -4.30 -3.52 -14.23
CA HIS A 332 -3.95 -3.33 -12.82
C HIS A 332 -4.92 -4.05 -11.88
N LEU A 333 -6.22 -3.97 -12.12
CA LEU A 333 -7.19 -4.72 -11.33
C LEU A 333 -6.96 -6.24 -11.39
N GLN A 334 -6.69 -6.79 -12.59
CA GLN A 334 -6.40 -8.22 -12.77
C GLN A 334 -5.19 -8.68 -11.95
N ILE A 335 -4.05 -7.98 -12.08
CA ILE A 335 -2.80 -8.40 -11.42
C ILE A 335 -2.83 -8.21 -9.90
N LYS A 336 -3.72 -7.32 -9.39
CA LYS A 336 -3.94 -7.06 -7.96
C LYS A 336 -5.01 -7.96 -7.34
N ALA A 337 -5.44 -9.02 -8.04
CA ALA A 337 -6.45 -9.99 -7.59
C ALA A 337 -7.82 -9.38 -7.26
N TYR A 338 -8.20 -8.33 -7.97
CA TYR A 338 -9.51 -7.68 -7.83
C TYR A 338 -10.66 -8.68 -7.98
N GLN A 339 -11.68 -8.58 -7.14
CA GLN A 339 -12.74 -9.59 -7.08
C GLN A 339 -14.01 -9.10 -6.41
N ARG A 340 -15.12 -9.84 -6.58
CA ARG A 340 -16.40 -9.65 -5.86
C ARG A 340 -17.00 -8.27 -6.08
N ARG A 341 -16.98 -7.79 -7.31
CA ARG A 341 -17.53 -6.47 -7.65
C ARG A 341 -18.49 -6.56 -8.82
N ARG A 342 -19.40 -5.59 -8.88
CA ARG A 342 -20.36 -5.44 -9.96
C ARG A 342 -19.88 -4.38 -10.94
N PHE A 343 -19.96 -4.70 -12.25
CA PHE A 343 -19.51 -3.83 -13.34
C PHE A 343 -20.64 -3.43 -14.26
N GLY A 344 -20.66 -2.15 -14.65
CA GLY A 344 -21.41 -1.66 -15.81
C GLY A 344 -20.47 -1.32 -16.95
N LEU A 345 -20.92 -1.52 -18.21
CA LEU A 345 -20.10 -1.24 -19.38
C LEU A 345 -20.76 -0.23 -20.31
N VAL A 346 -19.99 0.78 -20.70
CA VAL A 346 -20.35 1.74 -21.75
C VAL A 346 -19.20 1.85 -22.73
N GLU A 347 -19.50 1.61 -24.01
CA GLU A 347 -18.52 1.83 -25.08
C GLU A 347 -18.92 2.99 -25.99
N ASN A 348 -17.94 3.62 -26.61
CA ASN A 348 -18.15 4.65 -27.60
C ASN A 348 -17.33 4.38 -28.85
N GLY A 349 -17.97 4.41 -30.03
CA GLY A 349 -17.27 4.22 -31.29
C GLY A 349 -18.16 4.64 -32.47
N THR A 350 -17.59 5.30 -33.49
CA THR A 350 -18.35 5.83 -34.63
C THR A 350 -18.49 4.85 -35.78
N TRP A 351 -17.66 3.79 -35.86
CA TRP A 351 -17.65 2.87 -37.02
C TRP A 351 -17.31 1.45 -36.64
N ALA A 352 -17.05 0.96 -35.63
CA ALA A 352 -16.87 -0.43 -35.19
C ALA A 352 -16.59 -0.46 -33.69
N PRO A 353 -17.61 -0.29 -32.83
CA PRO A 353 -17.44 -0.35 -31.39
C PRO A 353 -16.90 -1.73 -30.97
N THR A 354 -15.79 -1.76 -30.26
CA THR A 354 -15.09 -2.97 -29.82
C THR A 354 -14.69 -2.94 -28.35
N ALA A 355 -14.77 -1.76 -27.73
CA ALA A 355 -14.28 -1.54 -26.37
C ALA A 355 -15.01 -2.41 -25.34
N ALA A 356 -16.34 -2.53 -25.44
CA ALA A 356 -17.11 -3.34 -24.51
C ALA A 356 -16.71 -4.83 -24.54
N LYS A 357 -16.43 -5.39 -25.72
CA LYS A 357 -15.97 -6.77 -25.87
C LYS A 357 -14.65 -7.00 -25.14
N VAL A 358 -13.70 -6.08 -25.28
CA VAL A 358 -12.38 -6.19 -24.64
C VAL A 358 -12.52 -6.04 -23.13
N MET A 359 -13.25 -5.00 -22.64
CA MET A 359 -13.49 -4.79 -21.22
C MET A 359 -14.18 -6.01 -20.58
N ARG A 360 -15.21 -6.55 -21.22
CA ARG A 360 -15.93 -7.76 -20.77
C ARG A 360 -14.97 -8.92 -20.60
N HIS A 361 -14.16 -9.23 -21.59
CA HIS A 361 -13.20 -10.33 -21.54
C HIS A 361 -12.21 -10.19 -20.37
N MET A 362 -11.71 -8.98 -20.12
CA MET A 362 -10.80 -8.72 -19.03
C MET A 362 -11.50 -8.89 -17.66
N ILE A 363 -12.73 -8.38 -17.52
CA ILE A 363 -13.49 -8.44 -16.25
C ILE A 363 -13.93 -9.89 -15.94
N GLU A 364 -14.35 -10.66 -16.95
CA GLU A 364 -14.75 -12.08 -16.79
C GLU A 364 -13.61 -12.97 -16.28
N SER A 365 -12.36 -12.56 -16.45
CA SER A 365 -11.21 -13.26 -15.87
C SER A 365 -11.01 -12.99 -14.37
N MET A 366 -11.65 -11.96 -13.82
CA MET A 366 -11.56 -11.60 -12.40
C MET A 366 -12.55 -12.44 -11.58
N LYS A 367 -12.12 -12.88 -10.41
CA LYS A 367 -12.89 -13.80 -9.57
C LYS A 367 -14.18 -13.15 -9.04
N GLN A 368 -15.33 -13.79 -9.33
CA GLN A 368 -16.63 -13.35 -8.79
C GLN A 368 -16.96 -11.88 -9.14
N CYS A 369 -16.49 -11.37 -10.28
CA CYS A 369 -16.95 -10.12 -10.84
C CYS A 369 -18.16 -10.36 -11.74
N GLU A 370 -19.20 -9.55 -11.57
CA GLU A 370 -20.43 -9.63 -12.34
C GLU A 370 -20.53 -8.43 -13.27
N ILE A 371 -20.93 -8.64 -14.52
CA ILE A 371 -21.22 -7.55 -15.45
C ILE A 371 -22.73 -7.47 -15.60
N VAL A 372 -23.32 -6.33 -15.24
CA VAL A 372 -24.78 -6.09 -15.38
C VAL A 372 -25.13 -5.64 -16.79
N GLU A 373 -26.34 -5.95 -17.20
CA GLU A 373 -26.92 -5.49 -18.46
C GLU A 373 -27.90 -4.32 -18.21
N PRO A 374 -28.06 -3.40 -19.14
CA PRO A 374 -27.53 -3.46 -20.51
C PRO A 374 -26.08 -2.96 -20.63
N THR A 375 -25.28 -3.56 -21.50
CA THR A 375 -24.10 -2.91 -22.03
C THR A 375 -24.51 -1.82 -22.99
N VAL A 376 -24.04 -0.59 -22.79
CA VAL A 376 -24.49 0.57 -23.57
C VAL A 376 -23.46 0.96 -24.63
N THR A 377 -23.91 1.05 -25.91
CA THR A 377 -23.08 1.53 -27.02
C THR A 377 -23.48 2.93 -27.42
N ILE A 378 -22.55 3.88 -27.36
CA ILE A 378 -22.73 5.27 -27.81
C ILE A 378 -22.05 5.46 -29.17
N TRP A 379 -22.76 6.02 -30.12
CA TRP A 379 -22.27 6.30 -31.45
C TRP A 379 -21.83 7.78 -31.58
N GLY A 380 -20.63 8.07 -31.06
CA GLY A 380 -20.07 9.43 -31.06
C GLY A 380 -20.61 10.29 -29.93
N LYS A 381 -21.43 11.29 -30.22
CA LYS A 381 -22.01 12.18 -29.21
C LYS A 381 -23.21 11.54 -28.51
N LEU A 382 -23.36 11.85 -27.24
CA LEU A 382 -24.57 11.52 -26.47
C LEU A 382 -25.81 12.18 -27.12
N LYS A 383 -26.84 11.39 -27.34
CA LYS A 383 -28.15 11.79 -27.90
C LYS A 383 -29.26 11.51 -26.92
N GLU A 384 -30.41 12.16 -27.11
CA GLU A 384 -31.60 11.89 -26.28
C GLU A 384 -32.04 10.42 -26.39
N THR A 385 -31.85 9.79 -27.55
CA THR A 385 -32.15 8.36 -27.77
C THR A 385 -31.27 7.39 -26.99
N ASP A 386 -30.12 7.83 -26.48
CA ASP A 386 -29.19 7.01 -25.73
C ASP A 386 -29.53 7.01 -24.20
N LYS A 387 -30.22 8.07 -23.74
CA LYS A 387 -30.51 8.27 -22.31
C LYS A 387 -31.30 7.13 -21.67
N PRO A 388 -32.33 6.55 -22.29
CA PRO A 388 -33.06 5.43 -21.69
C PRO A 388 -32.19 4.20 -21.40
N ALA A 389 -31.20 3.91 -22.27
CA ALA A 389 -30.25 2.81 -22.03
C ALA A 389 -29.29 3.10 -20.86
N LEU A 390 -28.85 4.37 -20.71
CA LEU A 390 -28.04 4.79 -19.56
C LEU A 390 -28.84 4.77 -18.25
N GLU A 391 -30.13 5.14 -18.28
CA GLU A 391 -31.03 5.05 -17.12
C GLU A 391 -31.25 3.59 -16.72
N ALA A 392 -31.44 2.69 -17.68
CA ALA A 392 -31.57 1.26 -17.41
C ALA A 392 -30.28 0.65 -16.83
N LEU A 393 -29.10 1.07 -17.32
CA LEU A 393 -27.83 0.69 -16.73
C LEU A 393 -27.70 1.20 -15.29
N ALA A 394 -28.09 2.46 -15.03
CA ALA A 394 -28.06 3.03 -13.69
C ALA A 394 -28.98 2.23 -12.73
N ASP A 395 -30.18 1.84 -13.16
CA ASP A 395 -31.08 1.00 -12.37
C ASP A 395 -30.44 -0.37 -12.07
N ALA A 396 -29.84 -1.00 -13.07
CA ALA A 396 -29.15 -2.29 -12.88
C ALA A 396 -27.93 -2.18 -11.92
N MET A 397 -27.20 -1.05 -11.96
CA MET A 397 -26.08 -0.82 -11.04
C MET A 397 -26.53 -0.57 -9.61
N LEU A 398 -27.72 -0.05 -9.40
CA LEU A 398 -28.31 0.25 -8.07
C LEU A 398 -29.16 -0.89 -7.51
N ALA A 399 -29.55 -1.86 -8.34
CA ALA A 399 -30.25 -3.05 -7.87
C ALA A 399 -29.41 -3.82 -6.84
N GLU A 400 -30.11 -4.45 -5.84
CA GLU A 400 -29.48 -5.28 -4.81
C GLU A 400 -28.84 -6.57 -5.35
#